data_b1d6dd4730142c82201db1c50090ec9c
#
_entry.id   b1d6dd4730142c82201db1c50090ec9c
#
_cell.length_a   1.000
_cell.length_b   1.000
_cell.length_c   1.000
_cell.angle_alpha   90.00
_cell.angle_beta   90.00
_cell.angle_gamma   90.00
#
_symmetry.space_group_name_H-M   'P 1'
#
loop_
_entity.id
_entity.type
_entity.pdbx_description
1 polymer ?
#
loop_
_entity_poly.entity_id
_entity_poly.type
_entity_poly.pdbx_seq_one_letter_code
_entity_poly.pdbx_strand_id
1 'polypeptide(L)'
;DYLNEHITGDVVATDNVRKQFATDGSILSLTPNLVAYPRIADDVRKVARFAWRLAERGQVLPITPRGNGTDVTGAAIGRGAAISFPAHMSQIMEFDLKYRMIRVQPGLELDALNQAVATQGLTLPISSGYSRVSTIGGMIATNAPGRQFAKYGSMRDWVDKLEVVLANGEIIQTGRLTRRELSEKKGLQTLEGDIYRSVDSLIEDNPEVVQEIADRRVLDGGYALDQVRGKDGSFDLTPLLVGSQGTLGIVTQAILRLIDTPMDDTLVVAALGDDVNATDLANLILELEPAMVEVVDGDTLSLVHEITGYQPWSSITKGLPASLMFIEFDDKHSSRKLRKIAKIMEQAGVVDANIAIEPDDVDKMMAVYNCVSAITNYSDGGTTAIPLVTELSIPVNDLADVMREVRGALDSNHLQAGMW
;
A
#
# COMPACT_ATOMS: atom_id res chain seq x y z
N ASP A 1 -33.94 4.45 -5.50
CA ASP A 1 -34.79 5.52 -4.91
C ASP A 1 -34.55 5.64 -3.40
N TYR A 2 -34.78 4.59 -2.57
CA TYR A 2 -34.67 4.68 -1.11
C TYR A 2 -33.35 5.29 -0.61
N LEU A 3 -32.19 4.85 -1.12
CA LEU A 3 -30.90 5.40 -0.69
C LEU A 3 -30.75 6.89 -1.06
N ASN A 4 -31.18 7.30 -2.26
CA ASN A 4 -31.15 8.70 -2.70
C ASN A 4 -31.99 9.63 -1.81
N GLU A 5 -33.07 9.12 -1.22
CA GLU A 5 -33.93 9.90 -0.32
C GLU A 5 -33.35 10.03 1.09
N HIS A 6 -32.39 9.17 1.47
CA HIS A 6 -31.93 9.05 2.85
C HIS A 6 -30.49 9.48 3.07
N ILE A 7 -29.63 9.51 2.03
CA ILE A 7 -28.25 10.02 2.14
C ILE A 7 -28.16 11.46 1.66
N THR A 8 -27.15 12.18 2.12
CA THR A 8 -26.85 13.55 1.65
C THR A 8 -26.01 13.53 0.38
N GLY A 9 -25.33 12.43 0.13
CA GLY A 9 -24.60 12.16 -1.10
C GLY A 9 -25.51 11.69 -2.23
N ASP A 10 -24.91 11.18 -3.29
CA ASP A 10 -25.60 10.75 -4.49
C ASP A 10 -25.53 9.22 -4.65
N VAL A 11 -26.59 8.60 -5.20
CA VAL A 11 -26.59 7.19 -5.61
C VAL A 11 -26.99 7.09 -7.07
N VAL A 12 -26.13 6.52 -7.89
CA VAL A 12 -26.30 6.43 -9.34
C VAL A 12 -26.30 4.97 -9.78
N ALA A 13 -27.31 4.60 -10.57
CA ALA A 13 -27.43 3.25 -11.11
C ALA A 13 -27.55 3.23 -12.64
N THR A 14 -27.13 4.32 -13.32
CA THR A 14 -27.10 4.38 -14.79
C THR A 14 -25.97 3.49 -15.32
N ASP A 15 -26.21 2.88 -16.49
CA ASP A 15 -25.25 1.95 -17.10
C ASP A 15 -23.89 2.58 -17.36
N ASN A 16 -23.84 3.86 -17.75
CA ASN A 16 -22.58 4.56 -18.01
C ASN A 16 -21.73 4.66 -16.75
N VAL A 17 -22.31 5.07 -15.61
CA VAL A 17 -21.60 5.18 -14.35
C VAL A 17 -21.18 3.81 -13.84
N ARG A 18 -22.07 2.83 -13.86
CA ARG A 18 -21.78 1.45 -13.43
C ARG A 18 -20.61 0.85 -14.21
N LYS A 19 -20.55 1.07 -15.53
CA LYS A 19 -19.44 0.61 -16.39
C LYS A 19 -18.10 1.26 -16.04
N GLN A 20 -18.07 2.54 -15.63
CA GLN A 20 -16.85 3.20 -15.18
C GLN A 20 -16.26 2.58 -13.89
N PHE A 21 -17.12 1.99 -13.06
CA PHE A 21 -16.73 1.32 -11.83
C PHE A 21 -16.60 -0.20 -11.97
N ALA A 22 -16.72 -0.72 -13.19
CA ALA A 22 -16.64 -2.15 -13.46
C ALA A 22 -15.20 -2.67 -13.50
N THR A 23 -14.20 -1.82 -13.66
CA THR A 23 -12.79 -2.17 -13.77
C THR A 23 -11.95 -1.41 -12.74
N ASP A 24 -10.79 -1.93 -12.41
CA ASP A 24 -9.72 -1.26 -11.67
C ASP A 24 -8.41 -1.41 -12.47
N GLY A 25 -7.24 -1.38 -11.83
CA GLY A 25 -5.95 -1.62 -12.47
C GLY A 25 -5.70 -3.08 -12.86
N SER A 26 -6.57 -4.02 -12.48
CA SER A 26 -6.46 -5.43 -12.85
C SER A 26 -7.06 -5.73 -14.22
N ILE A 27 -6.88 -6.97 -14.69
CA ILE A 27 -7.53 -7.49 -15.90
C ILE A 27 -9.00 -7.91 -15.66
N LEU A 28 -9.48 -7.78 -14.42
CA LEU A 28 -10.81 -8.25 -14.01
C LEU A 28 -11.87 -7.18 -14.27
N SER A 29 -13.12 -7.63 -14.42
CA SER A 29 -14.26 -6.72 -14.59
C SER A 29 -15.50 -7.26 -13.88
N LEU A 30 -16.08 -6.44 -12.99
CA LEU A 30 -17.34 -6.72 -12.29
C LEU A 30 -18.18 -5.45 -12.21
N THR A 31 -19.28 -5.41 -12.97
CA THR A 31 -20.18 -4.24 -12.97
C THR A 31 -21.01 -4.19 -11.68
N PRO A 32 -20.91 -3.10 -10.88
CA PRO A 32 -21.72 -2.93 -9.68
C PRO A 32 -23.21 -2.71 -10.01
N ASN A 33 -24.10 -2.98 -9.07
CA ASN A 33 -25.52 -2.68 -9.21
C ASN A 33 -25.80 -1.17 -9.12
N LEU A 34 -25.03 -0.48 -8.27
CA LEU A 34 -25.10 0.98 -8.07
C LEU A 34 -23.76 1.51 -7.58
N VAL A 35 -23.59 2.83 -7.72
CA VAL A 35 -22.45 3.58 -7.18
C VAL A 35 -23.00 4.64 -6.22
N ALA A 36 -22.50 4.66 -4.99
CA ALA A 36 -22.81 5.66 -3.98
C ALA A 36 -21.62 6.62 -3.82
N TYR A 37 -21.91 7.90 -3.74
CA TYR A 37 -20.96 9.00 -3.53
C TYR A 37 -21.26 9.68 -2.19
N PRO A 38 -20.80 9.14 -1.06
CA PRO A 38 -21.09 9.68 0.25
C PRO A 38 -20.41 11.04 0.45
N ARG A 39 -21.06 11.92 1.21
CA ARG A 39 -20.51 13.22 1.65
C ARG A 39 -20.01 13.18 3.08
N ILE A 40 -20.59 12.31 3.89
CA ILE A 40 -20.28 12.17 5.31
C ILE A 40 -20.33 10.68 5.74
N ALA A 41 -19.73 10.37 6.88
CA ALA A 41 -19.74 9.01 7.43
C ALA A 41 -21.15 8.45 7.65
N ASP A 42 -22.14 9.30 7.97
CA ASP A 42 -23.55 8.88 8.12
C ASP A 42 -24.16 8.35 6.81
N ASP A 43 -23.74 8.84 5.65
CA ASP A 43 -24.16 8.29 4.36
C ASP A 43 -23.64 6.86 4.17
N VAL A 44 -22.36 6.62 4.50
CA VAL A 44 -21.74 5.28 4.47
C VAL A 44 -22.48 4.35 5.44
N ARG A 45 -22.76 4.83 6.64
CA ARG A 45 -23.55 4.10 7.65
C ARG A 45 -24.92 3.68 7.12
N LYS A 46 -25.62 4.57 6.44
CA LYS A 46 -26.95 4.29 5.87
C LYS A 46 -26.89 3.25 4.75
N VAL A 47 -25.86 3.31 3.89
CA VAL A 47 -25.64 2.29 2.84
C VAL A 47 -25.34 0.93 3.47
N ALA A 48 -24.44 0.86 4.47
CA ALA A 48 -24.13 -0.38 5.18
C ALA A 48 -25.37 -0.98 5.86
N ARG A 49 -26.13 -0.14 6.59
CA ARG A 49 -27.35 -0.57 7.26
C ARG A 49 -28.44 -1.03 6.28
N PHE A 50 -28.53 -0.42 5.12
CA PHE A 50 -29.44 -0.86 4.06
C PHE A 50 -29.06 -2.25 3.55
N ALA A 51 -27.77 -2.49 3.25
CA ALA A 51 -27.28 -3.80 2.81
C ALA A 51 -27.48 -4.87 3.89
N TRP A 52 -27.22 -4.54 5.16
CA TRP A 52 -27.47 -5.41 6.30
C TRP A 52 -28.94 -5.86 6.38
N ARG A 53 -29.87 -4.91 6.30
CA ARG A 53 -31.32 -5.21 6.32
C ARG A 53 -31.79 -6.03 5.11
N LEU A 54 -31.15 -5.90 3.97
CA LEU A 54 -31.41 -6.76 2.82
C LEU A 54 -30.94 -8.19 3.11
N ALA A 55 -29.74 -8.35 3.71
CA ALA A 55 -29.20 -9.65 4.07
C ALA A 55 -30.07 -10.39 5.09
N GLU A 56 -30.64 -9.69 6.08
CA GLU A 56 -31.64 -10.26 7.02
C GLU A 56 -32.87 -10.81 6.32
N ARG A 57 -33.17 -10.35 5.10
CA ARG A 57 -34.30 -10.82 4.26
C ARG A 57 -33.86 -11.82 3.19
N GLY A 58 -32.61 -12.33 3.27
CA GLY A 58 -32.06 -13.27 2.31
C GLY A 58 -31.61 -12.65 0.98
N GLN A 59 -31.52 -11.31 0.90
CA GLN A 59 -31.03 -10.58 -0.27
C GLN A 59 -29.63 -10.01 0.02
N VAL A 60 -28.63 -10.42 -0.74
CA VAL A 60 -27.25 -9.98 -0.53
C VAL A 60 -26.91 -8.81 -1.45
N LEU A 61 -26.54 -7.68 -0.87
CA LEU A 61 -25.96 -6.54 -1.55
C LEU A 61 -24.51 -6.34 -1.05
N PRO A 62 -23.50 -6.92 -1.70
CA PRO A 62 -22.11 -6.70 -1.31
C PRO A 62 -21.75 -5.23 -1.40
N ILE A 63 -20.86 -4.75 -0.53
CA ILE A 63 -20.36 -3.38 -0.56
C ILE A 63 -18.86 -3.42 -0.89
N THR A 64 -18.44 -2.60 -1.85
CA THR A 64 -17.03 -2.42 -2.23
C THR A 64 -16.65 -0.96 -2.01
N PRO A 65 -15.92 -0.63 -0.92
CA PRO A 65 -15.32 0.68 -0.75
C PRO A 65 -14.26 0.89 -1.85
N ARG A 66 -14.22 2.09 -2.44
CA ARG A 66 -13.33 2.37 -3.56
C ARG A 66 -12.73 3.76 -3.48
N GLY A 67 -11.41 3.82 -3.63
CA GLY A 67 -10.66 5.03 -3.95
C GLY A 67 -10.67 5.29 -5.46
N ASN A 68 -9.51 5.58 -6.03
CA ASN A 68 -9.38 5.81 -7.49
C ASN A 68 -9.31 4.52 -8.32
N GLY A 69 -9.35 3.34 -7.69
CA GLY A 69 -9.36 2.06 -8.41
C GLY A 69 -8.02 1.70 -9.05
N THR A 70 -6.92 2.06 -8.41
CA THR A 70 -5.56 1.75 -8.87
C THR A 70 -5.09 0.35 -8.49
N ASP A 71 -5.90 -0.39 -7.75
CA ASP A 71 -5.61 -1.76 -7.36
C ASP A 71 -5.48 -2.68 -8.58
N VAL A 72 -4.48 -3.55 -8.58
CA VAL A 72 -4.19 -4.48 -9.69
C VAL A 72 -4.63 -5.93 -9.39
N THR A 73 -5.28 -6.15 -8.24
CA THR A 73 -5.74 -7.48 -7.79
C THR A 73 -7.23 -7.72 -7.99
N GLY A 74 -8.00 -6.69 -8.36
CA GLY A 74 -9.46 -6.75 -8.44
C GLY A 74 -10.18 -6.46 -7.13
N ALA A 75 -9.47 -6.01 -6.08
CA ALA A 75 -10.08 -5.72 -4.78
C ALA A 75 -10.97 -4.46 -4.79
N ALA A 76 -10.81 -3.58 -5.79
CA ALA A 76 -11.58 -2.35 -5.92
C ALA A 76 -12.85 -2.49 -6.77
N ILE A 77 -13.23 -3.70 -7.22
CA ILE A 77 -14.43 -3.98 -8.02
C ILE A 77 -15.36 -4.97 -7.31
N GLY A 78 -16.65 -4.89 -7.62
CA GLY A 78 -17.64 -5.77 -7.00
C GLY A 78 -19.03 -5.65 -7.64
N ARG A 79 -19.90 -6.64 -7.41
CA ARG A 79 -21.24 -6.68 -8.02
C ARG A 79 -22.29 -5.86 -7.32
N GLY A 80 -22.15 -5.51 -6.07
CA GLY A 80 -23.17 -4.86 -5.26
C GLY A 80 -23.14 -3.33 -5.36
N ALA A 81 -22.95 -2.67 -4.23
CA ALA A 81 -22.81 -1.22 -4.12
C ALA A 81 -21.32 -0.84 -4.08
N ALA A 82 -20.84 -0.14 -5.08
CA ALA A 82 -19.56 0.54 -5.01
C ALA A 82 -19.72 1.85 -4.23
N ILE A 83 -18.85 2.11 -3.24
CA ILE A 83 -18.82 3.37 -2.49
C ILE A 83 -17.57 4.14 -2.89
N SER A 84 -17.74 5.23 -3.64
CA SER A 84 -16.64 6.07 -4.13
C SER A 84 -16.40 7.25 -3.20
N PHE A 85 -15.22 7.31 -2.60
CA PHE A 85 -14.84 8.36 -1.65
C PHE A 85 -14.24 9.62 -2.29
N PRO A 86 -13.45 9.55 -3.39
CA PRO A 86 -12.73 10.71 -3.91
C PRO A 86 -13.61 11.89 -4.30
N ALA A 87 -14.87 11.62 -4.66
CA ALA A 87 -15.79 12.67 -5.11
C ALA A 87 -16.11 13.72 -4.03
N HIS A 88 -16.25 13.30 -2.75
CA HIS A 88 -16.73 14.19 -1.69
C HIS A 88 -16.01 14.00 -0.34
N MET A 89 -15.44 12.82 -0.08
CA MET A 89 -14.76 12.53 1.19
C MET A 89 -13.24 12.51 1.00
N SER A 90 -12.67 13.65 0.59
CA SER A 90 -11.25 13.82 0.24
C SER A 90 -10.59 14.99 0.98
N GLN A 91 -11.05 15.33 2.19
CA GLN A 91 -10.60 16.50 2.92
C GLN A 91 -9.61 16.16 4.02
N ILE A 92 -8.73 17.12 4.32
CA ILE A 92 -7.99 17.20 5.57
C ILE A 92 -8.94 17.83 6.59
N MET A 93 -9.21 17.09 7.68
CA MET A 93 -10.20 17.51 8.70
C MET A 93 -9.56 18.29 9.84
N GLU A 94 -8.36 17.87 10.25
CA GLU A 94 -7.65 18.43 11.39
C GLU A 94 -6.15 18.19 11.23
N PHE A 95 -5.34 19.14 11.68
CA PHE A 95 -3.89 19.03 11.68
C PHE A 95 -3.33 19.44 13.06
N ASP A 96 -2.72 18.49 13.75
CA ASP A 96 -2.05 18.71 15.03
C ASP A 96 -0.54 18.74 14.82
N LEU A 97 -0.01 19.95 14.71
CA LEU A 97 1.44 20.20 14.55
C LEU A 97 2.26 19.73 15.76
N LYS A 98 1.70 19.83 16.97
CA LYS A 98 2.41 19.47 18.19
C LYS A 98 2.70 17.98 18.27
N TYR A 99 1.73 17.17 17.90
CA TYR A 99 1.85 15.72 17.89
C TYR A 99 2.21 15.15 16.52
N ARG A 100 2.36 16.01 15.50
CA ARG A 100 2.61 15.61 14.11
C ARG A 100 1.58 14.59 13.60
N MET A 101 0.32 14.89 13.87
CA MET A 101 -0.81 14.06 13.47
C MET A 101 -1.73 14.81 12.53
N ILE A 102 -2.33 14.09 11.60
CA ILE A 102 -3.29 14.62 10.67
C ILE A 102 -4.51 13.71 10.57
N ARG A 103 -5.71 14.31 10.67
CA ARG A 103 -6.97 13.60 10.44
C ARG A 103 -7.45 13.86 9.02
N VAL A 104 -7.70 12.79 8.30
CA VAL A 104 -8.05 12.85 6.87
C VAL A 104 -9.23 11.94 6.54
N GLN A 105 -9.89 12.26 5.42
CA GLN A 105 -10.90 11.40 4.82
C GLN A 105 -10.28 10.41 3.83
N PRO A 106 -10.91 9.23 3.60
CA PRO A 106 -10.31 8.13 2.84
C PRO A 106 -10.09 8.42 1.35
N GLY A 107 -10.84 9.34 0.76
CA GLY A 107 -10.71 9.73 -0.64
C GLY A 107 -9.60 10.75 -0.92
N LEU A 108 -8.89 11.23 0.11
CA LEU A 108 -7.77 12.16 -0.07
C LEU A 108 -6.60 11.44 -0.76
N GLU A 109 -6.04 12.06 -1.79
CA GLU A 109 -4.87 11.54 -2.50
C GLU A 109 -3.58 11.81 -1.71
N LEU A 110 -2.63 10.89 -1.78
CA LEU A 110 -1.35 10.97 -1.07
C LEU A 110 -0.56 12.22 -1.45
N ASP A 111 -0.50 12.56 -2.73
CA ASP A 111 0.20 13.76 -3.19
C ASP A 111 -0.43 15.04 -2.61
N ALA A 112 -1.75 15.13 -2.59
CA ALA A 112 -2.45 16.28 -2.02
C ALA A 112 -2.19 16.39 -0.51
N LEU A 113 -2.13 15.27 0.21
CA LEU A 113 -1.76 15.24 1.62
C LEU A 113 -0.32 15.74 1.81
N ASN A 114 0.65 15.16 1.10
CA ASN A 114 2.06 15.53 1.24
C ASN A 114 2.33 16.99 0.84
N GLN A 115 1.70 17.50 -0.22
CA GLN A 115 1.79 18.92 -0.59
C GLN A 115 1.25 19.83 0.53
N ALA A 116 0.15 19.46 1.16
CA ALA A 116 -0.41 20.26 2.25
C ALA A 116 0.50 20.30 3.47
N VAL A 117 1.06 19.15 3.90
CA VAL A 117 1.90 19.06 5.10
C VAL A 117 3.35 19.53 4.85
N ALA A 118 3.83 19.50 3.61
CA ALA A 118 5.16 20.00 3.24
C ALA A 118 5.34 21.48 3.58
N THR A 119 4.28 22.28 3.58
CA THR A 119 4.30 23.70 4.01
C THR A 119 4.73 23.86 5.48
N GLN A 120 4.65 22.78 6.25
CA GLN A 120 5.06 22.72 7.67
C GLN A 120 6.36 21.91 7.85
N GLY A 121 7.05 21.54 6.76
CA GLY A 121 8.24 20.71 6.78
C GLY A 121 7.96 19.27 7.22
N LEU A 122 6.76 18.77 6.99
CA LEU A 122 6.33 17.41 7.36
C LEU A 122 5.98 16.59 6.12
N THR A 123 6.02 15.25 6.28
CA THR A 123 5.60 14.29 5.26
C THR A 123 5.03 13.03 5.89
N LEU A 124 4.16 12.34 5.16
CA LEU A 124 3.84 10.93 5.41
C LEU A 124 4.90 10.11 4.67
N PRO A 125 5.76 9.34 5.36
CA PRO A 125 6.92 8.70 4.73
C PRO A 125 6.57 7.39 4.01
N ILE A 126 5.42 7.36 3.37
CA ILE A 126 4.98 6.28 2.51
C ILE A 126 4.84 6.83 1.10
N SER A 127 5.65 6.33 0.19
CA SER A 127 5.59 6.70 -1.23
C SER A 127 5.20 5.50 -2.05
N SER A 128 4.05 5.51 -2.71
CA SER A 128 3.68 4.48 -3.69
C SER A 128 4.12 4.89 -5.09
N GLY A 129 4.38 3.91 -5.97
CA GLY A 129 4.65 4.18 -7.39
C GLY A 129 3.49 4.91 -8.11
N TYR A 130 2.29 4.86 -7.52
CA TYR A 130 1.07 5.53 -7.99
C TYR A 130 0.65 6.70 -7.08
N SER A 131 1.58 7.35 -6.38
CA SER A 131 1.31 8.37 -5.36
C SER A 131 0.31 9.43 -5.81
N ARG A 132 0.41 9.90 -7.05
CA ARG A 132 -0.46 10.95 -7.60
C ARG A 132 -1.94 10.62 -7.61
N VAL A 133 -2.29 9.35 -7.62
CA VAL A 133 -3.67 8.87 -7.72
C VAL A 133 -4.06 7.89 -6.61
N SER A 134 -3.10 7.49 -5.76
CA SER A 134 -3.37 6.63 -4.60
C SER A 134 -4.12 7.41 -3.53
N THR A 135 -5.26 6.87 -3.09
CA THR A 135 -6.03 7.47 -1.99
C THR A 135 -5.60 6.88 -0.64
N ILE A 136 -5.67 7.69 0.41
CA ILE A 136 -5.34 7.25 1.77
C ILE A 136 -6.17 6.02 2.19
N GLY A 137 -7.46 6.00 1.87
CA GLY A 137 -8.32 4.84 2.17
C GLY A 137 -7.91 3.57 1.42
N GLY A 138 -7.49 3.69 0.15
CA GLY A 138 -6.94 2.59 -0.63
C GLY A 138 -5.63 2.07 -0.03
N MET A 139 -4.71 2.97 0.33
CA MET A 139 -3.45 2.62 0.96
C MET A 139 -3.63 1.93 2.32
N ILE A 140 -4.60 2.39 3.13
CA ILE A 140 -4.98 1.72 4.39
C ILE A 140 -5.53 0.32 4.11
N ALA A 141 -6.43 0.20 3.12
CA ALA A 141 -7.08 -1.06 2.80
C ALA A 141 -6.10 -2.14 2.34
N THR A 142 -5.06 -1.78 1.60
CA THR A 142 -4.02 -2.70 1.11
C THR A 142 -2.81 -2.80 2.04
N ASN A 143 -2.73 -2.00 3.10
CA ASN A 143 -1.51 -1.80 3.89
C ASN A 143 -0.31 -1.47 3.01
N ALA A 144 -0.46 -0.47 2.13
CA ALA A 144 0.51 -0.16 1.10
C ALA A 144 1.94 -0.03 1.66
N PRO A 145 2.91 -0.84 1.20
CA PRO A 145 4.32 -0.61 1.47
C PRO A 145 4.78 0.61 0.67
N GLY A 146 5.61 1.43 1.26
CA GLY A 146 6.29 2.48 0.49
C GLY A 146 7.58 1.96 -0.14
N ARG A 147 8.11 2.66 -1.15
CA ARG A 147 9.46 2.38 -1.69
C ARG A 147 10.53 2.35 -0.59
N GLN A 148 10.35 3.18 0.43
CA GLN A 148 11.24 3.28 1.58
C GLN A 148 10.84 2.31 2.71
N PHE A 149 10.27 1.15 2.35
CA PHE A 149 9.82 0.13 3.30
C PHE A 149 10.93 -0.32 4.25
N ALA A 150 12.16 -0.41 3.78
CA ALA A 150 13.31 -0.82 4.59
C ALA A 150 13.49 0.04 5.85
N LYS A 151 13.10 1.32 5.80
CA LYS A 151 13.23 2.27 6.91
C LYS A 151 11.88 2.62 7.55
N TYR A 152 10.86 2.82 6.77
CA TYR A 152 9.59 3.39 7.23
C TYR A 152 8.44 2.40 7.30
N GLY A 153 8.66 1.16 6.86
CA GLY A 153 7.63 0.12 6.90
C GLY A 153 6.46 0.39 5.95
N SER A 154 5.27 0.05 6.38
CA SER A 154 4.03 0.11 5.61
C SER A 154 3.02 1.11 6.20
N MET A 155 1.89 1.27 5.54
CA MET A 155 0.83 2.18 6.00
C MET A 155 0.37 1.89 7.44
N ARG A 156 0.40 0.63 7.89
CA ARG A 156 0.04 0.21 9.25
C ARG A 156 0.90 0.88 10.32
N ASP A 157 2.16 1.13 10.04
CA ASP A 157 3.07 1.79 10.97
C ASP A 157 2.73 3.27 11.19
N TRP A 158 1.92 3.87 10.32
CA TRP A 158 1.63 5.30 10.32
C TRP A 158 0.18 5.64 10.67
N VAL A 159 -0.71 4.66 10.68
CA VAL A 159 -2.10 4.84 11.12
C VAL A 159 -2.18 4.78 12.64
N ASP A 160 -2.62 5.87 13.27
CA ASP A 160 -2.83 5.94 14.72
C ASP A 160 -4.24 5.51 15.13
N LYS A 161 -5.26 5.97 14.38
CA LYS A 161 -6.67 5.67 14.65
C LYS A 161 -7.47 5.63 13.36
N LEU A 162 -8.55 4.87 13.39
CA LEU A 162 -9.54 4.81 12.30
C LEU A 162 -10.95 5.09 12.84
N GLU A 163 -11.75 5.79 12.04
CA GLU A 163 -13.20 5.73 12.14
C GLU A 163 -13.71 4.75 11.10
N VAL A 164 -14.51 3.78 11.52
CA VAL A 164 -14.92 2.65 10.69
C VAL A 164 -16.41 2.42 10.81
N VAL A 165 -17.09 2.25 9.68
CA VAL A 165 -18.46 1.79 9.61
C VAL A 165 -18.49 0.27 9.52
N LEU A 166 -19.12 -0.38 10.48
CA LEU A 166 -19.31 -1.83 10.53
C LEU A 166 -20.46 -2.28 9.61
N ALA A 167 -20.55 -3.58 9.35
CA ALA A 167 -21.54 -4.16 8.46
C ALA A 167 -23.00 -3.84 8.84
N ASN A 168 -23.32 -3.76 10.14
CA ASN A 168 -24.65 -3.39 10.65
C ASN A 168 -24.93 -1.88 10.63
N GLY A 169 -23.93 -1.06 10.23
CA GLY A 169 -23.98 0.39 10.22
C GLY A 169 -23.60 1.06 11.54
N GLU A 170 -23.07 0.34 12.55
CA GLU A 170 -22.44 1.00 13.69
C GLU A 170 -21.16 1.72 13.25
N ILE A 171 -20.89 2.88 13.83
CA ILE A 171 -19.64 3.62 13.63
C ILE A 171 -18.79 3.43 14.87
N ILE A 172 -17.58 2.92 14.69
CA ILE A 172 -16.61 2.74 15.76
C ILE A 172 -15.36 3.58 15.53
N GLN A 173 -14.65 3.87 16.60
CA GLN A 173 -13.31 4.43 16.54
C GLN A 173 -12.32 3.44 17.14
N THR A 174 -11.27 3.13 16.37
CA THR A 174 -10.17 2.30 16.84
C THR A 174 -9.03 3.16 17.40
N GLY A 175 -8.08 2.50 18.01
CA GLY A 175 -6.88 3.08 18.60
C GLY A 175 -6.45 2.27 19.81
N ARG A 176 -5.28 2.60 20.32
CA ARG A 176 -4.67 1.90 21.44
C ARG A 176 -5.47 2.12 22.72
N LEU A 177 -5.97 1.04 23.29
CA LEU A 177 -6.74 1.00 24.54
C LEU A 177 -5.89 0.49 25.70
N THR A 178 -6.06 1.10 26.87
CA THR A 178 -5.60 0.54 28.14
C THR A 178 -6.47 -0.66 28.53
N ARG A 179 -6.02 -1.46 29.50
CA ARG A 179 -6.80 -2.61 30.03
C ARG A 179 -8.18 -2.19 30.54
N ARG A 180 -8.29 -0.99 31.14
CA ARG A 180 -9.54 -0.47 31.62
C ARG A 180 -10.50 -0.13 30.47
N GLU A 181 -10.02 0.59 29.48
CA GLU A 181 -10.82 0.94 28.29
C GLU A 181 -11.25 -0.29 27.51
N LEU A 182 -10.37 -1.32 27.39
CA LEU A 182 -10.74 -2.61 26.80
C LEU A 182 -11.89 -3.26 27.57
N SER A 183 -11.83 -3.27 28.92
CA SER A 183 -12.91 -3.81 29.75
C SER A 183 -14.22 -3.07 29.54
N GLU A 184 -14.19 -1.74 29.39
CA GLU A 184 -15.34 -0.91 29.08
C GLU A 184 -15.92 -1.28 27.69
N LYS A 185 -15.06 -1.43 26.66
CA LYS A 185 -15.47 -1.86 25.31
C LYS A 185 -16.09 -3.26 25.31
N LYS A 186 -15.48 -4.22 26.01
CA LYS A 186 -16.03 -5.59 26.15
C LYS A 186 -17.37 -5.62 26.88
N GLY A 187 -17.69 -4.64 27.71
CA GLY A 187 -18.98 -4.49 28.40
C GLY A 187 -20.13 -4.01 27.50
N LEU A 188 -19.85 -3.49 26.32
CA LEU A 188 -20.87 -2.98 25.41
C LEU A 188 -21.77 -4.12 24.88
N GLN A 189 -23.09 -3.86 24.81
CA GLN A 189 -24.10 -4.77 24.24
C GLN A 189 -24.38 -4.40 22.78
N THR A 190 -23.34 -4.19 22.00
CA THR A 190 -23.34 -3.77 20.59
C THR A 190 -22.42 -4.67 19.78
N LEU A 191 -22.47 -4.60 18.45
CA LEU A 191 -21.54 -5.32 17.58
C LEU A 191 -20.07 -4.94 17.89
N GLU A 192 -19.82 -3.67 18.23
CA GLU A 192 -18.49 -3.25 18.69
C GLU A 192 -18.03 -4.08 19.89
N GLY A 193 -18.86 -4.22 20.92
CA GLY A 193 -18.52 -5.02 22.12
C GLY A 193 -18.31 -6.51 21.78
N ASP A 194 -19.12 -7.07 20.88
CA ASP A 194 -18.96 -8.44 20.41
C ASP A 194 -17.61 -8.65 19.69
N ILE A 195 -17.19 -7.69 18.85
CA ILE A 195 -15.91 -7.72 18.17
C ILE A 195 -14.74 -7.71 19.18
N TYR A 196 -14.76 -6.79 20.15
CA TYR A 196 -13.69 -6.74 21.17
C TYR A 196 -13.61 -8.02 22.00
N ARG A 197 -14.76 -8.61 22.41
CA ARG A 197 -14.79 -9.90 23.10
C ARG A 197 -14.25 -11.04 22.25
N SER A 198 -14.72 -11.14 21.01
CA SER A 198 -14.37 -12.24 20.11
C SER A 198 -12.91 -12.20 19.69
N VAL A 199 -12.37 -11.03 19.37
CA VAL A 199 -10.95 -10.89 18.98
C VAL A 199 -10.05 -11.14 20.19
N ASP A 200 -10.43 -10.67 21.38
CA ASP A 200 -9.69 -10.92 22.62
C ASP A 200 -9.62 -12.42 22.94
N SER A 201 -10.78 -13.13 22.90
CA SER A 201 -10.83 -14.59 23.08
C SER A 201 -10.06 -15.33 21.98
N LEU A 202 -10.18 -14.90 20.72
CA LEU A 202 -9.44 -15.54 19.61
C LEU A 202 -7.93 -15.53 19.83
N ILE A 203 -7.39 -14.41 20.34
CA ILE A 203 -5.97 -14.28 20.66
C ILE A 203 -5.59 -15.14 21.86
N GLU A 204 -6.43 -15.17 22.92
CA GLU A 204 -6.21 -15.97 24.13
C GLU A 204 -6.26 -17.47 23.86
N ASP A 205 -7.17 -17.92 23.02
CA ASP A 205 -7.41 -19.32 22.73
C ASP A 205 -6.39 -19.91 21.73
N ASN A 206 -5.66 -19.03 20.98
CA ASN A 206 -4.76 -19.45 19.90
C ASN A 206 -3.36 -18.79 19.99
N PRO A 207 -2.66 -18.83 21.15
CA PRO A 207 -1.40 -18.11 21.32
C PRO A 207 -0.29 -18.63 20.39
N GLU A 208 -0.29 -19.92 20.06
CA GLU A 208 0.71 -20.51 19.16
C GLU A 208 0.54 -19.99 17.73
N VAL A 209 -0.69 -19.88 17.23
CA VAL A 209 -0.98 -19.35 15.90
C VAL A 209 -0.62 -17.87 15.81
N VAL A 210 -0.92 -17.09 16.85
CA VAL A 210 -0.56 -15.68 16.93
C VAL A 210 0.95 -15.49 16.91
N GLN A 211 1.69 -16.35 17.63
CA GLN A 211 3.16 -16.33 17.60
C GLN A 211 3.70 -16.75 16.23
N GLU A 212 3.12 -17.76 15.58
CA GLU A 212 3.51 -18.19 14.24
C GLU A 212 3.30 -17.06 13.21
N ILE A 213 2.20 -16.30 13.30
CA ILE A 213 1.96 -15.13 12.46
C ILE A 213 3.06 -14.08 12.68
N ALA A 214 3.42 -13.81 13.95
CA ALA A 214 4.47 -12.85 14.29
C ALA A 214 5.85 -13.28 13.75
N ASP A 215 6.19 -14.57 13.88
CA ASP A 215 7.50 -15.10 13.47
C ASP A 215 7.67 -15.16 11.95
N ARG A 216 6.58 -15.39 11.22
CA ARG A 216 6.58 -15.48 9.75
C ARG A 216 6.39 -14.12 9.05
N ARG A 217 6.15 -13.07 9.80
CA ARG A 217 5.90 -11.76 9.21
C ARG A 217 7.16 -11.20 8.57
N VAL A 218 7.15 -11.10 7.26
CA VAL A 218 8.19 -10.43 6.46
C VAL A 218 7.65 -9.12 5.92
N LEU A 219 6.48 -9.18 5.29
CA LEU A 219 5.61 -8.06 4.96
C LEU A 219 4.27 -8.28 5.64
N ASP A 220 3.57 -7.19 5.87
CA ASP A 220 2.29 -7.19 6.55
C ASP A 220 1.12 -7.69 5.68
N GLY A 221 1.26 -8.84 5.05
CA GLY A 221 0.17 -9.49 4.33
C GLY A 221 -0.90 -10.04 5.26
N GLY A 222 -2.19 -9.88 4.91
CA GLY A 222 -3.32 -10.40 5.66
C GLY A 222 -3.64 -9.65 6.96
N TYR A 223 -4.34 -10.33 7.86
CA TYR A 223 -4.80 -9.75 9.13
C TYR A 223 -3.70 -9.81 10.20
N ALA A 224 -3.28 -8.66 10.71
CA ALA A 224 -2.25 -8.54 11.74
C ALA A 224 -2.80 -8.83 13.16
N LEU A 225 -3.26 -10.04 13.39
CA LEU A 225 -3.84 -10.44 14.68
C LEU A 225 -2.82 -10.38 15.83
N ASP A 226 -1.56 -10.65 15.54
CA ASP A 226 -0.43 -10.59 16.47
C ASP A 226 -0.09 -9.17 16.94
N GLN A 227 -0.52 -8.11 16.20
CA GLN A 227 -0.31 -6.70 16.60
C GLN A 227 -1.45 -6.12 17.42
N VAL A 228 -2.55 -6.84 17.57
CA VAL A 228 -3.74 -6.35 18.31
C VAL A 228 -3.47 -6.22 19.80
N ARG A 229 -2.73 -7.18 20.39
CA ARG A 229 -2.41 -7.16 21.83
C ARG A 229 -0.95 -6.78 22.06
N GLY A 230 -0.73 -5.62 22.66
CA GLY A 230 0.59 -5.16 23.04
C GLY A 230 1.18 -5.93 24.22
N LYS A 231 2.52 -6.04 24.29
CA LYS A 231 3.25 -6.68 25.40
C LYS A 231 2.98 -6.02 26.75
N ASP A 232 2.58 -4.75 26.77
CA ASP A 232 2.19 -3.99 27.96
C ASP A 232 0.74 -4.23 28.39
N GLY A 233 0.00 -5.05 27.65
CA GLY A 233 -1.42 -5.36 27.87
C GLY A 233 -2.37 -4.35 27.26
N SER A 234 -1.89 -3.44 26.42
CA SER A 234 -2.75 -2.60 25.57
C SER A 234 -3.43 -3.44 24.49
N PHE A 235 -4.51 -2.90 23.91
CA PHE A 235 -5.28 -3.57 22.87
C PHE A 235 -5.67 -2.57 21.78
N ASP A 236 -5.43 -2.91 20.52
CA ASP A 236 -5.71 -2.02 19.39
C ASP A 236 -6.21 -2.82 18.18
N LEU A 237 -7.41 -2.50 17.70
CA LEU A 237 -7.96 -3.09 16.49
C LEU A 237 -7.45 -2.44 15.20
N THR A 238 -6.76 -1.29 15.29
CA THR A 238 -6.27 -0.57 14.11
C THR A 238 -5.39 -1.43 13.20
N PRO A 239 -4.37 -2.17 13.71
CA PRO A 239 -3.53 -3.02 12.88
C PRO A 239 -4.30 -4.12 12.14
N LEU A 240 -5.39 -4.63 12.73
CA LEU A 240 -6.23 -5.66 12.12
C LEU A 240 -7.02 -5.12 10.93
N LEU A 241 -7.46 -3.85 11.02
CA LEU A 241 -8.26 -3.18 9.98
C LEU A 241 -7.40 -2.68 8.82
N VAL A 242 -6.16 -2.26 9.10
CA VAL A 242 -5.20 -1.91 8.04
C VAL A 242 -4.76 -3.18 7.31
N GLY A 243 -4.92 -3.20 5.99
CA GLY A 243 -4.69 -4.38 5.16
C GLY A 243 -5.88 -5.32 5.02
N SER A 244 -7.05 -4.95 5.58
CA SER A 244 -8.26 -5.79 5.52
C SER A 244 -9.03 -5.72 4.19
N GLN A 245 -8.63 -4.87 3.27
CA GLN A 245 -9.24 -4.71 1.93
C GLN A 245 -10.78 -4.54 1.96
N GLY A 246 -11.29 -3.82 2.97
CA GLY A 246 -12.72 -3.58 3.15
C GLY A 246 -13.55 -4.76 3.66
N THR A 247 -12.93 -5.89 4.02
CA THR A 247 -13.62 -7.09 4.50
C THR A 247 -14.11 -6.99 5.95
N LEU A 248 -13.47 -6.16 6.78
CA LEU A 248 -13.80 -6.01 8.21
C LEU A 248 -14.60 -4.74 8.52
N GLY A 249 -14.64 -3.79 7.59
CA GLY A 249 -15.36 -2.54 7.75
C GLY A 249 -14.99 -1.51 6.70
N ILE A 250 -15.64 -0.36 6.74
CA ILE A 250 -15.47 0.73 5.77
C ILE A 250 -14.86 1.93 6.49
N VAL A 251 -13.62 2.26 6.16
CA VAL A 251 -12.91 3.43 6.75
C VAL A 251 -13.55 4.73 6.24
N THR A 252 -13.89 5.62 7.17
CA THR A 252 -14.48 6.94 6.87
C THR A 252 -13.59 8.10 7.32
N GLN A 253 -12.67 7.87 8.26
CA GLN A 253 -11.61 8.80 8.64
C GLN A 253 -10.39 8.03 9.14
N ALA A 254 -9.22 8.63 9.00
CA ALA A 254 -7.97 8.13 9.56
C ALA A 254 -7.21 9.26 10.25
N ILE A 255 -6.55 8.95 11.36
CA ILE A 255 -5.52 9.79 11.97
C ILE A 255 -4.17 9.16 11.64
N LEU A 256 -3.32 9.93 10.97
CA LEU A 256 -2.00 9.50 10.51
C LEU A 256 -0.91 10.24 11.28
N ARG A 257 0.20 9.54 11.53
CA ARG A 257 1.43 10.14 12.06
C ARG A 257 2.30 10.62 10.91
N LEU A 258 2.97 11.75 11.13
CA LEU A 258 3.87 12.38 10.16
C LEU A 258 5.28 12.46 10.74
N ILE A 259 6.27 12.59 9.86
CA ILE A 259 7.66 12.88 10.23
C ILE A 259 8.11 14.23 9.69
N ASP A 260 9.22 14.74 10.21
CA ASP A 260 9.93 15.85 9.55
C ASP A 260 10.39 15.38 8.17
N THR A 261 10.20 16.21 7.15
CA THR A 261 10.69 15.90 5.79
C THR A 261 12.21 15.72 5.83
N PRO A 262 12.73 14.58 5.35
CA PRO A 262 14.16 14.38 5.21
C PRO A 262 14.77 15.51 4.38
N MET A 263 15.98 15.98 4.75
CA MET A 263 16.62 17.13 4.10
C MET A 263 17.79 16.73 3.18
N ASP A 264 18.29 15.51 3.30
CA ASP A 264 19.52 15.05 2.66
C ASP A 264 19.27 13.74 1.88
N ASP A 265 18.42 13.80 0.85
CA ASP A 265 18.17 12.64 0.00
C ASP A 265 19.38 12.40 -0.93
N THR A 266 19.94 11.21 -0.86
CA THR A 266 21.00 10.77 -1.76
C THR A 266 20.60 9.46 -2.42
N LEU A 267 20.55 9.46 -3.74
CA LEU A 267 20.21 8.27 -4.54
C LEU A 267 21.46 7.74 -5.24
N VAL A 268 21.72 6.45 -5.08
CA VAL A 268 22.72 5.70 -5.84
C VAL A 268 21.99 4.74 -6.76
N VAL A 269 22.33 4.75 -8.06
CA VAL A 269 21.81 3.79 -9.02
C VAL A 269 22.97 3.04 -9.63
N ALA A 270 22.99 1.72 -9.46
CA ALA A 270 24.04 0.83 -9.92
C ALA A 270 23.51 -0.11 -11.01
N ALA A 271 24.28 -0.26 -12.09
CA ALA A 271 24.04 -1.28 -13.11
C ALA A 271 24.81 -2.55 -12.75
N LEU A 272 24.08 -3.65 -12.59
CA LEU A 272 24.65 -4.94 -12.24
C LEU A 272 24.78 -5.82 -13.49
N GLY A 273 25.92 -6.50 -13.62
CA GLY A 273 26.14 -7.53 -14.61
C GLY A 273 25.62 -8.89 -14.15
N ASP A 274 25.63 -9.87 -15.06
CA ASP A 274 25.17 -11.25 -14.77
C ASP A 274 25.98 -11.98 -13.70
N ASP A 275 27.20 -11.53 -13.45
CA ASP A 275 28.12 -12.06 -12.46
C ASP A 275 27.92 -11.49 -11.05
N VAL A 276 27.06 -10.46 -10.90
CA VAL A 276 26.78 -9.82 -9.62
C VAL A 276 25.46 -10.33 -9.05
N ASN A 277 25.53 -10.98 -7.88
CA ASN A 277 24.31 -11.40 -7.17
C ASN A 277 23.66 -10.19 -6.49
N ALA A 278 22.54 -9.72 -7.06
CA ALA A 278 21.80 -8.56 -6.54
C ALA A 278 21.31 -8.77 -5.09
N THR A 279 20.92 -9.99 -4.72
CA THR A 279 20.43 -10.32 -3.37
C THR A 279 21.56 -10.22 -2.34
N ASP A 280 22.73 -10.80 -2.63
CA ASP A 280 23.88 -10.72 -1.72
C ASP A 280 24.35 -9.28 -1.56
N LEU A 281 24.36 -8.53 -2.64
CA LEU A 281 24.70 -7.11 -2.61
C LEU A 281 23.70 -6.30 -1.80
N ALA A 282 22.39 -6.54 -1.98
CA ALA A 282 21.33 -5.90 -1.22
C ALA A 282 21.46 -6.18 0.29
N ASN A 283 21.78 -7.41 0.69
CA ASN A 283 22.00 -7.78 2.09
C ASN A 283 23.14 -6.98 2.74
N LEU A 284 24.26 -6.81 2.03
CA LEU A 284 25.38 -6.00 2.51
C LEU A 284 25.02 -4.51 2.63
N ILE A 285 24.18 -4.02 1.72
CA ILE A 285 23.73 -2.63 1.72
C ILE A 285 22.72 -2.36 2.83
N LEU A 286 21.83 -3.30 3.12
CA LEU A 286 20.85 -3.19 4.21
C LEU A 286 21.49 -3.01 5.59
N GLU A 287 22.73 -3.52 5.80
CA GLU A 287 23.49 -3.25 7.03
C GLU A 287 23.85 -1.77 7.23
N LEU A 288 23.76 -0.97 6.16
CA LEU A 288 23.99 0.48 6.22
C LEU A 288 22.72 1.28 6.54
N GLU A 289 21.60 0.60 6.79
CA GLU A 289 20.29 1.22 7.08
C GLU A 289 19.89 2.26 6.01
N PRO A 290 19.75 1.84 4.73
CA PRO A 290 19.23 2.71 3.68
C PRO A 290 17.73 2.99 3.90
N ALA A 291 17.23 4.07 3.33
CA ALA A 291 15.80 4.33 3.27
C ALA A 291 15.12 3.42 2.24
N MET A 292 15.80 3.15 1.11
CA MET A 292 15.31 2.31 0.03
C MET A 292 16.42 1.41 -0.52
N VAL A 293 16.11 0.17 -0.84
CA VAL A 293 16.86 -0.71 -1.73
C VAL A 293 15.88 -1.40 -2.65
N GLU A 294 15.95 -1.08 -3.93
CA GLU A 294 15.05 -1.62 -4.95
C GLU A 294 15.88 -2.19 -6.11
N VAL A 295 15.40 -3.26 -6.72
CA VAL A 295 16.06 -3.89 -7.86
C VAL A 295 15.05 -4.08 -8.98
N VAL A 296 15.40 -3.62 -10.17
CA VAL A 296 14.63 -3.83 -11.41
C VAL A 296 15.44 -4.72 -12.32
N ASP A 297 14.91 -5.87 -12.72
CA ASP A 297 15.63 -6.81 -13.59
C ASP A 297 15.71 -6.35 -15.05
N GLY A 298 16.65 -6.95 -15.81
CA GLY A 298 16.90 -6.62 -17.21
C GLY A 298 15.71 -6.95 -18.12
N ASP A 299 14.94 -7.98 -17.78
CA ASP A 299 13.75 -8.36 -18.55
C ASP A 299 12.68 -7.26 -18.45
N THR A 300 12.45 -6.71 -17.24
CA THR A 300 11.60 -5.55 -17.04
C THR A 300 12.06 -4.34 -17.82
N LEU A 301 13.37 -4.03 -17.77
CA LEU A 301 13.95 -2.90 -18.52
C LEU A 301 13.80 -3.09 -20.03
N SER A 302 14.04 -4.31 -20.55
CA SER A 302 13.85 -4.66 -21.96
C SER A 302 12.42 -4.48 -22.40
N LEU A 303 11.46 -4.95 -21.58
CA LEU A 303 10.03 -4.82 -21.84
C LEU A 303 9.60 -3.34 -21.90
N VAL A 304 10.09 -2.49 -20.98
CA VAL A 304 9.86 -1.04 -21.04
C VAL A 304 10.37 -0.46 -22.36
N HIS A 305 11.57 -0.88 -22.79
CA HIS A 305 12.15 -0.41 -24.04
C HIS A 305 11.32 -0.86 -25.26
N GLU A 306 10.93 -2.11 -25.33
CA GLU A 306 10.09 -2.65 -26.40
C GLU A 306 8.76 -1.91 -26.53
N ILE A 307 8.13 -1.59 -25.39
CA ILE A 307 6.85 -0.93 -25.32
C ILE A 307 6.94 0.56 -25.70
N THR A 308 7.95 1.27 -25.16
CA THR A 308 7.99 2.74 -25.18
C THR A 308 9.03 3.31 -26.15
N GLY A 309 9.99 2.50 -26.60
CA GLY A 309 11.19 2.96 -27.29
C GLY A 309 12.20 3.67 -26.39
N TYR A 310 11.89 3.87 -25.11
CA TYR A 310 12.78 4.50 -24.11
C TYR A 310 13.79 3.47 -23.58
N GLN A 311 15.03 3.88 -23.40
CA GLN A 311 16.09 3.06 -22.80
C GLN A 311 16.39 3.54 -21.39
N PRO A 312 15.71 3.00 -20.36
CA PRO A 312 15.82 3.50 -18.98
C PRO A 312 17.27 3.52 -18.44
N TRP A 313 18.07 2.56 -18.87
CA TRP A 313 19.45 2.39 -18.40
C TRP A 313 20.47 3.34 -19.06
N SER A 314 20.11 4.01 -20.16
CA SER A 314 21.05 4.76 -21.02
C SER A 314 21.77 5.92 -20.31
N SER A 315 21.23 6.45 -19.23
CA SER A 315 21.86 7.46 -18.38
C SER A 315 22.85 6.88 -17.36
N ILE A 316 22.88 5.57 -17.19
CA ILE A 316 23.64 4.87 -16.15
C ILE A 316 24.75 4.01 -16.78
N THR A 317 24.39 3.22 -17.81
CA THR A 317 25.31 2.31 -18.49
C THR A 317 25.05 2.27 -20.00
N LYS A 318 26.03 1.79 -20.79
CA LYS A 318 25.95 1.74 -22.25
C LYS A 318 25.13 0.58 -22.80
N GLY A 319 25.02 -0.52 -22.08
CA GLY A 319 24.33 -1.73 -22.49
C GLY A 319 23.13 -2.02 -21.58
N LEU A 320 22.27 -2.97 -21.99
CA LEU A 320 21.23 -3.50 -21.11
C LEU A 320 21.90 -4.23 -19.94
N PRO A 321 21.73 -3.78 -18.68
CA PRO A 321 22.29 -4.46 -17.52
C PRO A 321 21.42 -5.68 -17.16
N ALA A 322 21.97 -6.63 -16.41
CA ALA A 322 21.19 -7.72 -15.82
C ALA A 322 20.14 -7.21 -14.82
N SER A 323 20.47 -6.14 -14.10
CA SER A 323 19.53 -5.38 -13.29
C SER A 323 20.02 -3.98 -12.98
N LEU A 324 19.10 -3.09 -12.57
CA LEU A 324 19.42 -1.81 -11.94
C LEU A 324 19.05 -1.89 -10.46
N MET A 325 19.98 -1.49 -9.59
CA MET A 325 19.76 -1.38 -8.15
C MET A 325 19.69 0.10 -7.75
N PHE A 326 18.63 0.48 -7.06
CA PHE A 326 18.37 1.81 -6.53
C PHE A 326 18.53 1.81 -5.02
N ILE A 327 19.35 2.71 -4.48
CA ILE A 327 19.66 2.79 -3.05
C ILE A 327 19.54 4.23 -2.63
N GLU A 328 18.65 4.49 -1.65
CA GLU A 328 18.40 5.84 -1.13
C GLU A 328 18.84 5.96 0.33
N PHE A 329 19.51 7.07 0.66
CA PHE A 329 19.77 7.50 2.03
C PHE A 329 19.19 8.90 2.23
N ASP A 330 18.48 9.07 3.31
CA ASP A 330 17.76 10.29 3.68
C ASP A 330 18.23 10.86 5.03
N ASP A 331 19.46 10.55 5.42
CA ASP A 331 20.01 10.98 6.70
C ASP A 331 21.32 11.79 6.57
N LYS A 332 21.66 12.52 7.64
CA LYS A 332 22.85 13.39 7.73
C LYS A 332 24.19 12.66 7.57
N HIS A 333 24.19 11.33 7.53
CA HIS A 333 25.41 10.52 7.40
C HIS A 333 25.59 9.95 5.99
N SER A 334 24.82 10.39 5.02
CA SER A 334 24.85 9.93 3.62
C SER A 334 26.27 9.90 3.04
N SER A 335 27.07 10.94 3.21
CA SER A 335 28.47 11.00 2.72
C SER A 335 29.37 9.89 3.27
N ARG A 336 29.15 9.44 4.52
CA ARG A 336 29.90 8.32 5.10
C ARG A 336 29.41 6.99 4.55
N LYS A 337 28.10 6.87 4.39
CA LYS A 337 27.44 5.68 3.83
C LYS A 337 27.83 5.50 2.37
N LEU A 338 27.88 6.57 1.57
CA LEU A 338 28.36 6.55 0.17
C LEU A 338 29.75 5.97 0.02
N ARG A 339 30.72 6.36 0.90
CA ARG A 339 32.06 5.78 0.86
C ARG A 339 32.08 4.29 1.16
N LYS A 340 31.22 3.82 2.04
CA LYS A 340 31.10 2.39 2.33
C LYS A 340 30.46 1.64 1.16
N ILE A 341 29.39 2.19 0.57
CA ILE A 341 28.74 1.60 -0.61
C ILE A 341 29.72 1.50 -1.77
N ALA A 342 30.48 2.55 -2.08
CA ALA A 342 31.46 2.51 -3.14
C ALA A 342 32.44 1.33 -2.99
N LYS A 343 32.89 1.09 -1.74
CA LYS A 343 33.78 -0.05 -1.44
C LYS A 343 33.04 -1.41 -1.58
N ILE A 344 31.81 -1.50 -1.12
CA ILE A 344 31.00 -2.73 -1.26
C ILE A 344 30.78 -3.03 -2.74
N MET A 345 30.40 -2.04 -3.53
CA MET A 345 30.17 -2.18 -4.97
C MET A 345 31.43 -2.58 -5.73
N GLU A 346 32.58 -1.95 -5.41
CA GLU A 346 33.88 -2.31 -5.98
C GLU A 346 34.22 -3.78 -5.69
N GLN A 347 34.02 -4.23 -4.46
CA GLN A 347 34.27 -5.62 -4.05
C GLN A 347 33.29 -6.62 -4.72
N ALA A 348 32.08 -6.19 -5.02
CA ALA A 348 31.08 -6.97 -5.74
C ALA A 348 31.26 -6.97 -7.27
N GLY A 349 32.20 -6.19 -7.81
CA GLY A 349 32.45 -6.11 -9.23
C GLY A 349 31.51 -5.17 -9.99
N VAL A 350 30.78 -4.30 -9.29
CA VAL A 350 29.93 -3.28 -9.94
C VAL A 350 30.80 -2.22 -10.59
N VAL A 351 30.63 -2.01 -11.88
CA VAL A 351 31.47 -1.10 -12.69
C VAL A 351 30.79 0.25 -12.92
N ASP A 352 29.50 0.24 -13.20
CA ASP A 352 28.73 1.43 -13.54
C ASP A 352 27.76 1.78 -12.39
N ALA A 353 28.01 2.93 -11.75
CA ALA A 353 27.10 3.46 -10.75
C ALA A 353 27.09 5.00 -10.81
N ASN A 354 25.89 5.58 -10.66
CA ASN A 354 25.68 7.01 -10.61
C ASN A 354 25.15 7.42 -9.23
N ILE A 355 25.57 8.59 -8.78
CA ILE A 355 25.14 9.19 -7.51
C ILE A 355 24.45 10.51 -7.81
N ALA A 356 23.23 10.66 -7.34
CA ALA A 356 22.46 11.90 -7.38
C ALA A 356 22.28 12.46 -5.95
N ILE A 357 22.56 13.73 -5.78
CA ILE A 357 22.43 14.47 -4.53
C ILE A 357 21.52 15.69 -4.73
N GLU A 358 21.62 16.31 -5.91
CA GLU A 358 20.75 17.45 -6.23
C GLU A 358 19.33 16.95 -6.55
N PRO A 359 18.26 17.61 -6.08
CA PRO A 359 16.89 17.15 -6.27
C PRO A 359 16.50 16.86 -7.73
N ASP A 360 16.93 17.72 -8.67
CA ASP A 360 16.66 17.53 -10.10
C ASP A 360 17.30 16.25 -10.67
N ASP A 361 18.45 15.85 -10.15
CA ASP A 361 19.14 14.64 -10.59
C ASP A 361 18.56 13.38 -9.92
N VAL A 362 18.13 13.49 -8.67
CA VAL A 362 17.34 12.44 -7.99
C VAL A 362 16.05 12.18 -8.75
N ASP A 363 15.30 13.22 -9.11
CA ASP A 363 14.06 13.11 -9.88
C ASP A 363 14.27 12.44 -11.25
N LYS A 364 15.34 12.79 -11.96
CA LYS A 364 15.70 12.16 -13.25
C LYS A 364 16.02 10.67 -13.09
N MET A 365 16.77 10.29 -12.07
CA MET A 365 17.10 8.89 -11.81
C MET A 365 15.88 8.09 -11.30
N MET A 366 15.04 8.72 -10.47
CA MET A 366 13.79 8.10 -10.04
C MET A 366 12.78 7.94 -11.19
N ALA A 367 12.85 8.77 -12.23
CA ALA A 367 12.04 8.57 -13.44
C ALA A 367 12.37 7.25 -14.14
N VAL A 368 13.62 6.78 -14.04
CA VAL A 368 14.01 5.44 -14.54
C VAL A 368 13.32 4.34 -13.76
N TYR A 369 13.26 4.42 -12.44
CA TYR A 369 12.50 3.49 -11.60
C TYR A 369 10.99 3.54 -11.92
N ASN A 370 10.44 4.74 -11.99
CA ASN A 370 9.00 4.95 -12.21
C ASN A 370 8.51 4.50 -13.60
N CYS A 371 9.40 4.32 -14.60
CA CYS A 371 9.00 3.84 -15.92
C CYS A 371 8.47 2.40 -15.89
N VAL A 372 8.83 1.61 -14.88
CA VAL A 372 8.32 0.23 -14.69
C VAL A 372 6.80 0.22 -14.55
N SER A 373 6.21 1.22 -13.91
CA SER A 373 4.75 1.33 -13.79
C SER A 373 4.01 1.48 -15.13
N ALA A 374 4.71 1.88 -16.19
CA ALA A 374 4.12 1.96 -17.53
C ALA A 374 3.74 0.59 -18.11
N ILE A 375 4.42 -0.48 -17.67
CA ILE A 375 4.17 -1.84 -18.14
C ILE A 375 2.77 -2.32 -17.74
N THR A 376 2.36 -2.06 -16.49
CA THR A 376 1.10 -2.57 -15.94
C THR A 376 -0.15 -1.99 -16.58
N ASN A 377 -0.01 -0.87 -17.29
CA ASN A 377 -1.12 -0.17 -17.96
C ASN A 377 -1.04 -0.27 -19.48
N TYR A 378 -0.07 -1.02 -20.01
CA TYR A 378 0.15 -1.09 -21.45
C TYR A 378 -0.71 -2.15 -22.12
N SER A 379 -1.35 -1.76 -23.22
CA SER A 379 -2.07 -2.65 -24.12
C SER A 379 -1.86 -2.18 -25.54
N ASP A 380 -1.26 -3.02 -26.39
CA ASP A 380 -1.10 -2.76 -27.83
C ASP A 380 -1.47 -3.99 -28.65
N GLY A 381 -2.22 -3.77 -29.72
CA GLY A 381 -2.54 -4.80 -30.69
C GLY A 381 -3.24 -6.05 -30.16
N GLY A 382 -3.87 -5.97 -28.98
CA GLY A 382 -4.51 -7.10 -28.30
C GLY A 382 -3.59 -7.85 -27.32
N THR A 383 -2.37 -7.36 -27.10
CA THR A 383 -1.45 -7.87 -26.07
C THR A 383 -1.47 -6.93 -24.86
N THR A 384 -1.67 -7.46 -23.66
CA THR A 384 -1.67 -6.71 -22.41
C THR A 384 -0.72 -7.40 -21.43
N ALA A 385 0.15 -6.63 -20.79
CA ALA A 385 0.94 -7.15 -19.67
C ALA A 385 0.00 -7.50 -18.52
N ILE A 386 0.07 -8.73 -18.03
CA ILE A 386 -0.79 -9.22 -16.97
C ILE A 386 0.01 -9.19 -15.68
N PRO A 387 -0.43 -8.48 -14.61
CA PRO A 387 0.14 -8.64 -13.30
C PRO A 387 -0.20 -10.04 -12.77
N LEU A 388 0.69 -11.01 -13.04
CA LEU A 388 0.46 -12.42 -12.71
C LEU A 388 0.56 -12.67 -11.22
N VAL A 389 1.60 -12.12 -10.60
CA VAL A 389 1.81 -12.07 -9.16
C VAL A 389 2.14 -10.64 -8.82
N THR A 390 1.32 -10.02 -7.99
CA THR A 390 1.45 -8.59 -7.70
C THR A 390 2.43 -8.30 -6.58
N GLU A 391 2.62 -9.28 -5.68
CA GLU A 391 3.50 -9.13 -4.53
C GLU A 391 3.84 -10.49 -3.94
N LEU A 392 5.10 -10.69 -3.59
CA LEU A 392 5.59 -11.83 -2.80
C LEU A 392 6.37 -11.29 -1.60
N SER A 393 5.94 -11.66 -0.41
CA SER A 393 6.66 -11.35 0.82
C SER A 393 7.59 -12.50 1.18
N ILE A 394 8.90 -12.28 1.04
CA ILE A 394 9.91 -13.33 1.18
C ILE A 394 10.95 -12.87 2.21
N PRO A 395 11.33 -13.72 3.20
CA PRO A 395 12.48 -13.46 4.04
C PRO A 395 13.72 -13.24 3.19
N VAL A 396 14.51 -12.21 3.50
CA VAL A 396 15.69 -11.85 2.70
C VAL A 396 16.64 -13.02 2.49
N ASN A 397 16.79 -13.89 3.50
CA ASN A 397 17.62 -15.08 3.42
C ASN A 397 17.12 -16.14 2.42
N ASP A 398 15.82 -16.17 2.14
CA ASP A 398 15.18 -17.13 1.23
C ASP A 398 14.97 -16.53 -0.16
N LEU A 399 15.18 -15.22 -0.33
CA LEU A 399 14.86 -14.49 -1.56
C LEU A 399 15.53 -15.09 -2.79
N ALA A 400 16.84 -15.39 -2.72
CA ALA A 400 17.59 -15.92 -3.85
C ALA A 400 17.06 -17.27 -4.33
N ASP A 401 16.67 -18.15 -3.41
CA ASP A 401 16.15 -19.48 -3.71
C ASP A 401 14.75 -19.41 -4.29
N VAL A 402 13.87 -18.62 -3.69
CA VAL A 402 12.50 -18.40 -4.20
C VAL A 402 12.53 -17.77 -5.59
N MET A 403 13.39 -16.76 -5.83
CA MET A 403 13.51 -16.15 -7.15
C MET A 403 14.00 -17.13 -8.21
N ARG A 404 14.89 -18.05 -7.85
CA ARG A 404 15.35 -19.12 -8.76
C ARG A 404 14.19 -20.08 -9.12
N GLU A 405 13.37 -20.45 -8.14
CA GLU A 405 12.19 -21.29 -8.37
C GLU A 405 11.15 -20.58 -9.24
N VAL A 406 10.87 -19.30 -8.99
CA VAL A 406 9.95 -18.49 -9.80
C VAL A 406 10.43 -18.42 -11.25
N ARG A 407 11.71 -18.09 -11.48
CA ARG A 407 12.28 -18.07 -12.85
C ARG A 407 12.20 -19.44 -13.52
N GLY A 408 12.56 -20.51 -12.82
CA GLY A 408 12.43 -21.87 -13.35
C GLY A 408 11.00 -22.26 -13.70
N ALA A 409 10.01 -21.80 -12.95
CA ALA A 409 8.60 -21.99 -13.26
C ALA A 409 8.16 -21.20 -14.50
N LEU A 410 8.59 -19.95 -14.66
CA LEU A 410 8.32 -19.13 -15.83
C LEU A 410 8.92 -19.75 -17.08
N ASP A 411 10.20 -20.14 -17.06
CA ASP A 411 10.91 -20.78 -18.17
C ASP A 411 10.24 -22.09 -18.60
N SER A 412 9.86 -22.93 -17.62
CA SER A 412 9.21 -24.22 -17.88
C SER A 412 7.83 -24.07 -18.54
N ASN A 413 7.17 -22.93 -18.33
CA ASN A 413 5.89 -22.60 -18.93
C ASN A 413 6.02 -21.67 -20.15
N HIS A 414 7.23 -21.37 -20.59
CA HIS A 414 7.51 -20.46 -21.71
C HIS A 414 6.89 -19.07 -21.53
N LEU A 415 6.89 -18.58 -20.30
CA LEU A 415 6.39 -17.24 -19.94
C LEU A 415 7.54 -16.27 -19.86
N GLN A 416 7.39 -15.13 -20.53
CA GLN A 416 8.27 -13.98 -20.34
C GLN A 416 7.67 -13.04 -19.29
N ALA A 417 8.41 -12.74 -18.25
CA ALA A 417 7.96 -11.86 -17.17
C ALA A 417 9.10 -11.01 -16.64
N GLY A 418 8.82 -9.74 -16.37
CA GLY A 418 9.67 -8.86 -15.61
C GLY A 418 9.38 -8.95 -14.12
N MET A 419 10.38 -8.62 -13.30
CA MET A 419 10.30 -8.61 -11.84
C MET A 419 10.94 -7.34 -11.28
N TRP A 420 10.28 -6.74 -10.28
CA TRP A 420 10.80 -5.56 -9.57
C TRP A 420 10.27 -5.50 -8.14
#